data_0756a5c67110a267b00bf43b7c0af53a
#
_entry.id   0756a5c67110a267b00bf43b7c0af53a
#
_cell.length_a   1.000
_cell.length_b   1.000
_cell.length_c   1.000
_cell.angle_alpha   90.00
_cell.angle_beta   90.00
_cell.angle_gamma   90.00
#
_symmetry.space_group_name_H-M   'P 1'
#
loop_
_entity.id
_entity.type
_entity.pdbx_description
1 polymer ?
#
loop_
_entity_poly.entity_id
_entity_poly.type
_entity_poly.pdbx_seq_one_letter_code
_entity_poly.pdbx_strand_id
1 'polypeptide(L)'
;MAVLINAKMDALLESTSRSFYPTLKYLPKKIRGQIGLLYLLARVADTIADSKEGETSELMKILTQYNEVAQGKSDLLPDFTGLAEIQDNPAEGELLLNVQDVIDSLEEYTVPDRERILECLDVIIGGQILDLERFGVAKEGGEISALNSN
;
A
#
# COMPACT_ATOMS: atom_id res chain seq x y z
N MET A 1 15.13 -16.69 7.53
CA MET A 1 15.98 -15.53 7.26
C MET A 1 15.15 -14.28 7.13
N ALA A 2 15.44 -13.27 7.91
CA ALA A 2 14.65 -12.03 7.89
C ALA A 2 15.01 -11.15 6.69
N VAL A 3 14.02 -10.58 6.06
CA VAL A 3 14.20 -9.61 4.97
C VAL A 3 14.23 -8.20 5.51
N LEU A 4 13.34 -7.89 6.46
CA LEU A 4 13.23 -6.59 7.08
C LEU A 4 13.94 -6.55 8.43
N ILE A 5 14.40 -5.36 8.81
CA ILE A 5 15.08 -5.15 10.09
C ILE A 5 14.13 -5.41 11.25
N ASN A 6 12.89 -4.96 11.12
CA ASN A 6 11.86 -5.11 12.14
C ASN A 6 11.19 -6.48 12.01
N ALA A 7 11.27 -7.30 13.05
CA ALA A 7 10.72 -8.66 13.03
C ALA A 7 9.21 -8.68 12.79
N LYS A 8 8.48 -7.71 13.34
CA LYS A 8 7.03 -7.61 13.14
C LYS A 8 6.72 -7.33 11.67
N MET A 9 7.46 -6.42 11.07
CA MET A 9 7.27 -6.08 9.66
C MET A 9 7.65 -7.24 8.75
N ASP A 10 8.71 -7.96 9.12
CA ASP A 10 9.14 -9.13 8.36
C ASP A 10 8.06 -10.21 8.37
N ALA A 11 7.44 -10.43 9.53
CA ALA A 11 6.34 -11.40 9.64
C ALA A 11 5.12 -10.97 8.81
N LEU A 12 4.80 -9.67 8.80
CA LEU A 12 3.71 -9.15 7.96
C LEU A 12 4.01 -9.34 6.49
N LEU A 13 5.26 -9.10 6.09
CA LEU A 13 5.69 -9.28 4.70
C LEU A 13 5.53 -10.73 4.28
N GLU A 14 5.98 -11.64 5.11
CA GLU A 14 5.88 -13.06 4.81
C GLU A 14 4.42 -13.51 4.69
N SER A 15 3.55 -13.06 5.60
CA SER A 15 2.15 -13.46 5.60
C SER A 15 1.35 -12.85 4.45
N THR A 16 1.70 -11.65 4.00
CA THR A 16 0.98 -10.99 2.90
C THR A 16 1.49 -11.39 1.53
N SER A 17 2.74 -11.83 1.42
CA SER A 17 3.36 -12.11 0.12
C SER A 17 4.05 -13.47 0.10
N ARG A 18 3.33 -14.51 0.42
CA ARG A 18 3.90 -15.87 0.54
C ARG A 18 4.74 -16.31 -0.65
N SER A 19 4.32 -15.97 -1.86
CA SER A 19 5.07 -16.34 -3.07
C SER A 19 6.22 -15.39 -3.37
N PHE A 20 6.09 -14.12 -3.00
CA PHE A 20 7.11 -13.10 -3.24
C PHE A 20 8.22 -13.13 -2.20
N TYR A 21 7.86 -13.37 -0.94
CA TYR A 21 8.81 -13.31 0.17
C TYR A 21 10.06 -14.18 -0.06
N PRO A 22 9.92 -15.46 -0.48
CA PRO A 22 11.12 -16.28 -0.71
C PRO A 22 12.03 -15.73 -1.81
N THR A 23 11.46 -15.04 -2.81
CA THR A 23 12.28 -14.50 -3.90
C THR A 23 13.16 -13.34 -3.45
N LEU A 24 12.77 -12.65 -2.37
CA LEU A 24 13.56 -11.55 -1.84
C LEU A 24 14.93 -12.00 -1.35
N LYS A 25 15.06 -13.28 -0.98
CA LYS A 25 16.35 -13.83 -0.53
C LYS A 25 17.42 -13.79 -1.61
N TYR A 26 17.00 -13.76 -2.88
CA TYR A 26 17.93 -13.74 -4.00
C TYR A 26 18.39 -12.33 -4.35
N LEU A 27 17.82 -11.30 -3.73
CA LEU A 27 18.23 -9.92 -3.95
C LEU A 27 19.45 -9.58 -3.09
N PRO A 28 20.30 -8.65 -3.54
CA PRO A 28 21.39 -8.15 -2.72
C PRO A 28 20.88 -7.61 -1.38
N LYS A 29 21.64 -7.83 -0.33
CA LYS A 29 21.24 -7.39 1.01
C LYS A 29 20.94 -5.90 1.09
N LYS A 30 21.65 -5.09 0.30
CA LYS A 30 21.49 -3.64 0.32
C LYS A 30 20.09 -3.17 -0.06
N ILE A 31 19.44 -3.89 -0.98
CA ILE A 31 18.13 -3.47 -1.49
C ILE A 31 16.99 -4.35 -1.01
N ARG A 32 17.30 -5.49 -0.43
CA ARG A 32 16.30 -6.48 0.00
C ARG A 32 15.27 -5.88 0.94
N GLY A 33 15.73 -5.20 1.99
CA GLY A 33 14.85 -4.60 2.96
C GLY A 33 14.03 -3.46 2.38
N GLN A 34 14.64 -2.64 1.54
CA GLN A 34 13.96 -1.52 0.89
C GLN A 34 12.80 -2.02 0.01
N ILE A 35 13.07 -3.05 -0.77
CA ILE A 35 12.05 -3.61 -1.65
C ILE A 35 10.94 -4.26 -0.83
N GLY A 36 11.30 -4.96 0.26
CA GLY A 36 10.31 -5.56 1.14
C GLY A 36 9.40 -4.52 1.79
N LEU A 37 9.96 -3.43 2.28
CA LEU A 37 9.17 -2.38 2.90
C LEU A 37 8.30 -1.67 1.86
N LEU A 38 8.85 -1.39 0.68
CA LEU A 38 8.07 -0.81 -0.41
C LEU A 38 6.89 -1.71 -0.76
N TYR A 39 7.12 -3.02 -0.78
CA TYR A 39 6.04 -3.98 -1.04
C TYR A 39 4.92 -3.84 -0.01
N LEU A 40 5.25 -3.76 1.28
CA LEU A 40 4.23 -3.60 2.32
C LEU A 40 3.45 -2.30 2.14
N LEU A 41 4.16 -1.20 1.90
CA LEU A 41 3.51 0.10 1.70
C LEU A 41 2.59 0.07 0.48
N ALA A 42 3.06 -0.52 -0.61
CA ALA A 42 2.27 -0.65 -1.83
C ALA A 42 1.08 -1.58 -1.62
N ARG A 43 1.26 -2.63 -0.84
CA ARG A 43 0.17 -3.59 -0.56
C ARG A 43 -0.95 -2.92 0.24
N VAL A 44 -0.60 -2.04 1.18
CA VAL A 44 -1.61 -1.24 1.89
C VAL A 44 -2.44 -0.45 0.88
N ALA A 45 -1.77 0.23 -0.04
CA ALA A 45 -2.45 1.03 -1.06
C ALA A 45 -3.33 0.15 -1.96
N ASP A 46 -2.82 -0.99 -2.40
CA ASP A 46 -3.60 -1.94 -3.22
C ASP A 46 -4.85 -2.42 -2.48
N THR A 47 -4.70 -2.75 -1.21
CA THR A 47 -5.82 -3.25 -0.40
C THR A 47 -6.89 -2.18 -0.25
N ILE A 48 -6.49 -0.93 -0.07
CA ILE A 48 -7.44 0.19 -0.02
C ILE A 48 -8.16 0.33 -1.37
N ALA A 49 -7.38 0.37 -2.45
CA ALA A 49 -7.91 0.59 -3.79
C ALA A 49 -8.87 -0.52 -4.24
N ASP A 50 -8.57 -1.77 -3.81
CA ASP A 50 -9.36 -2.93 -4.21
C ASP A 50 -10.53 -3.22 -3.28
N SER A 51 -10.71 -2.42 -2.23
CA SER A 51 -11.82 -2.63 -1.29
C SER A 51 -13.15 -2.40 -1.98
N LYS A 52 -14.06 -3.35 -1.80
CA LYS A 52 -15.35 -3.35 -2.49
C LYS A 52 -16.40 -2.47 -1.81
N GLU A 53 -16.19 -2.16 -0.55
CA GLU A 53 -17.10 -1.29 0.18
C GLU A 53 -16.56 0.14 0.19
N GLY A 54 -17.49 1.08 0.20
CA GLY A 54 -17.16 2.49 0.14
C GLY A 54 -17.24 3.00 -1.29
N GLU A 55 -17.47 4.27 -1.40
CA GLU A 55 -17.53 4.93 -2.70
C GLU A 55 -16.11 5.19 -3.21
N THR A 56 -15.97 5.24 -4.52
CA THR A 56 -14.69 5.50 -5.17
C THR A 56 -14.05 6.78 -4.63
N SER A 57 -14.85 7.83 -4.43
CA SER A 57 -14.35 9.10 -3.90
C SER A 57 -13.78 8.95 -2.48
N GLU A 58 -14.39 8.10 -1.67
CA GLU A 58 -13.87 7.82 -0.33
C GLU A 58 -12.55 7.08 -0.38
N LEU A 59 -12.46 6.08 -1.24
CA LEU A 59 -11.22 5.32 -1.40
C LEU A 59 -10.08 6.21 -1.88
N MET A 60 -10.36 7.12 -2.81
CA MET A 60 -9.38 8.10 -3.29
C MET A 60 -8.92 9.00 -2.16
N LYS A 61 -9.85 9.43 -1.30
CA LYS A 61 -9.52 10.28 -0.16
C LYS A 61 -8.64 9.54 0.84
N ILE A 62 -8.97 8.29 1.13
CA ILE A 62 -8.18 7.46 2.05
C ILE A 62 -6.77 7.24 1.50
N LEU A 63 -6.66 6.94 0.20
CA LEU A 63 -5.36 6.77 -0.45
C LEU A 63 -4.53 8.05 -0.37
N THR A 64 -5.15 9.19 -0.62
CA THR A 64 -4.47 10.49 -0.56
C THR A 64 -3.97 10.77 0.86
N GLN A 65 -4.81 10.55 1.86
CA GLN A 65 -4.43 10.74 3.25
C GLN A 65 -3.30 9.80 3.66
N TYR A 66 -3.40 8.53 3.26
CA TYR A 66 -2.36 7.55 3.54
C TYR A 66 -1.03 8.00 2.94
N ASN A 67 -1.05 8.41 1.68
CA ASN A 67 0.16 8.88 1.01
C ASN A 67 0.77 10.10 1.71
N GLU A 68 -0.07 11.04 2.11
CA GLU A 68 0.41 12.24 2.81
C GLU A 68 1.11 11.90 4.12
N VAL A 69 0.56 10.95 4.88
CA VAL A 69 1.19 10.52 6.12
C VAL A 69 2.51 9.81 5.83
N ALA A 70 2.53 8.93 4.84
CA ALA A 70 3.74 8.22 4.46
C ALA A 70 4.84 9.18 3.99
N GLN A 71 4.46 10.22 3.25
CA GLN A 71 5.41 11.22 2.74
C GLN A 71 5.84 12.23 3.81
N GLY A 72 5.30 12.14 5.01
CA GLY A 72 5.63 13.06 6.09
C GLY A 72 4.93 14.40 6.03
N LYS A 73 3.89 14.53 5.23
CA LYS A 73 3.14 15.77 5.06
C LYS A 73 1.97 15.92 6.01
N SER A 74 1.58 14.84 6.68
CA SER A 74 0.45 14.84 7.60
C SER A 74 0.67 13.81 8.70
N ASP A 75 0.07 14.05 9.86
CA ASP A 75 0.08 13.09 10.97
C ASP A 75 -1.28 12.41 11.14
N LEU A 76 -2.23 12.74 10.27
CA LEU A 76 -3.61 12.27 10.38
C LEU A 76 -3.84 11.02 9.53
N LEU A 77 -3.48 9.87 10.08
CA LEU A 77 -3.70 8.60 9.40
C LEU A 77 -5.18 8.23 9.47
N PRO A 78 -5.78 7.76 8.35
CA PRO A 78 -7.16 7.29 8.37
C PRO A 78 -7.35 6.10 9.31
N ASP A 79 -8.57 5.91 9.79
CA ASP A 79 -8.92 4.72 10.57
C ASP A 79 -9.21 3.58 9.60
N PHE A 80 -8.38 2.55 9.63
CA PHE A 80 -8.50 1.41 8.74
C PHE A 80 -9.29 0.24 9.33
N THR A 81 -9.85 0.40 10.53
CA THR A 81 -10.54 -0.71 11.21
C THR A 81 -11.67 -1.27 10.36
N GLY A 82 -12.50 -0.41 9.79
CA GLY A 82 -13.60 -0.85 8.95
C GLY A 82 -13.14 -1.60 7.71
N LEU A 83 -12.11 -1.08 7.04
CA LEU A 83 -11.57 -1.74 5.85
C LEU A 83 -10.92 -3.08 6.21
N ALA A 84 -10.27 -3.14 7.37
CA ALA A 84 -9.63 -4.37 7.81
C ALA A 84 -10.64 -5.49 8.04
N GLU A 85 -11.81 -5.14 8.59
CA GLU A 85 -12.85 -6.11 8.89
C GLU A 85 -13.47 -6.75 7.64
N ILE A 86 -13.50 -6.02 6.53
CA ILE A 86 -14.13 -6.52 5.30
C ILE A 86 -13.17 -7.28 4.39
N GLN A 87 -11.91 -7.39 4.75
CA GLN A 87 -10.94 -8.10 3.92
C GLN A 87 -11.16 -9.61 4.01
N ASP A 88 -11.20 -10.26 2.85
CA ASP A 88 -11.32 -11.71 2.78
C ASP A 88 -10.04 -12.39 3.24
N ASN A 89 -8.90 -11.75 2.99
CA ASN A 89 -7.60 -12.29 3.36
C ASN A 89 -7.21 -11.77 4.74
N PRO A 90 -7.07 -12.65 5.75
CA PRO A 90 -6.70 -12.21 7.10
C PRO A 90 -5.38 -11.44 7.17
N ALA A 91 -4.42 -11.80 6.31
CA ALA A 91 -3.13 -11.11 6.29
C ALA A 91 -3.28 -9.65 5.86
N GLU A 92 -4.16 -9.38 4.90
CA GLU A 92 -4.43 -8.01 4.46
C GLU A 92 -5.14 -7.21 5.54
N GLY A 93 -6.09 -7.84 6.24
CA GLY A 93 -6.74 -7.20 7.38
C GLY A 93 -5.75 -6.82 8.47
N GLU A 94 -4.86 -7.75 8.81
CA GLU A 94 -3.83 -7.48 9.80
C GLU A 94 -2.89 -6.36 9.36
N LEU A 95 -2.54 -6.35 8.07
CA LEU A 95 -1.69 -5.29 7.52
C LEU A 95 -2.34 -3.92 7.69
N LEU A 96 -3.63 -3.81 7.40
CA LEU A 96 -4.36 -2.54 7.58
C LEU A 96 -4.39 -2.08 9.04
N LEU A 97 -4.45 -3.01 9.97
CA LEU A 97 -4.43 -2.66 11.39
C LEU A 97 -3.05 -2.20 11.87
N ASN A 98 -2.02 -2.44 11.07
CA ASN A 98 -0.64 -2.11 11.43
C ASN A 98 -0.01 -1.07 10.50
N VAL A 99 -0.81 -0.30 9.79
CA VAL A 99 -0.30 0.70 8.83
C VAL A 99 0.66 1.68 9.48
N GLN A 100 0.34 2.17 10.68
CA GLN A 100 1.22 3.12 11.35
C GLN A 100 2.62 2.52 11.59
N ASP A 101 2.66 1.27 12.02
CA ASP A 101 3.94 0.59 12.24
C ASP A 101 4.72 0.40 10.93
N VAL A 102 4.02 0.15 9.84
CA VAL A 102 4.66 0.02 8.52
C VAL A 102 5.30 1.34 8.12
N ILE A 103 4.57 2.44 8.29
CA ILE A 103 5.09 3.77 7.97
C ILE A 103 6.28 4.11 8.88
N ASP A 104 6.16 3.82 10.17
CA ASP A 104 7.23 4.10 11.13
C ASP A 104 8.51 3.35 10.81
N SER A 105 8.40 2.19 10.16
CA SER A 105 9.57 1.40 9.75
C SER A 105 10.46 2.13 8.75
N LEU A 106 9.95 3.14 8.07
CA LEU A 106 10.76 3.96 7.17
C LEU A 106 11.93 4.62 7.90
N GLU A 107 11.77 4.90 9.18
CA GLU A 107 12.82 5.52 9.98
C GLU A 107 14.03 4.61 10.20
N GLU A 108 13.87 3.31 9.96
CA GLU A 108 14.97 2.35 10.07
C GLU A 108 15.93 2.42 8.89
N TYR A 109 15.60 3.18 7.87
CA TYR A 109 16.40 3.32 6.66
C TYR A 109 17.02 4.71 6.58
N THR A 110 18.12 4.82 5.81
CA THR A 110 18.77 6.11 5.59
C THR A 110 17.85 7.05 4.83
N VAL A 111 18.10 8.35 4.91
CA VAL A 111 17.28 9.34 4.21
C VAL A 111 17.22 9.07 2.70
N PRO A 112 18.37 8.82 2.01
CA PRO A 112 18.30 8.52 0.57
C PRO A 112 17.46 7.29 0.24
N ASP A 113 17.58 6.22 1.04
CA ASP A 113 16.82 5.00 0.81
C ASP A 113 15.32 5.25 1.03
N ARG A 114 15.00 5.99 2.08
CA ARG A 114 13.63 6.36 2.42
C ARG A 114 12.99 7.18 1.30
N GLU A 115 13.73 8.14 0.77
CA GLU A 115 13.24 8.97 -0.33
C GLU A 115 12.91 8.15 -1.57
N ARG A 116 13.74 7.16 -1.89
CA ARG A 116 13.49 6.28 -3.04
C ARG A 116 12.24 5.44 -2.84
N ILE A 117 12.06 4.90 -1.65
CA ILE A 117 10.86 4.12 -1.33
C ILE A 117 9.63 5.01 -1.50
N LEU A 118 9.68 6.21 -0.96
CA LEU A 118 8.54 7.13 -0.98
C LEU A 118 8.24 7.66 -2.38
N GLU A 119 9.25 7.88 -3.21
CA GLU A 119 9.04 8.26 -4.60
C GLU A 119 8.29 7.16 -5.36
N CYS A 120 8.71 5.92 -5.18
CA CYS A 120 8.03 4.79 -5.81
C CYS A 120 6.60 4.66 -5.32
N LEU A 121 6.40 4.81 -4.03
CA LEU A 121 5.05 4.73 -3.45
C LEU A 121 4.15 5.83 -4.00
N ASP A 122 4.67 7.05 -4.12
CA ASP A 122 3.92 8.17 -4.66
C ASP A 122 3.42 7.90 -6.09
N VAL A 123 4.29 7.32 -6.91
CA VAL A 123 3.94 6.95 -8.29
C VAL A 123 2.87 5.87 -8.29
N ILE A 124 3.02 4.86 -7.45
CA ILE A 124 2.06 3.76 -7.34
C ILE A 124 0.68 4.27 -6.94
N ILE A 125 0.63 5.07 -5.88
CA ILE A 125 -0.63 5.61 -5.37
C ILE A 125 -1.27 6.55 -6.38
N GLY A 126 -0.46 7.39 -7.03
CA GLY A 126 -0.96 8.27 -8.08
C GLY A 126 -1.66 7.50 -9.18
N GLY A 127 -1.07 6.38 -9.60
CA GLY A 127 -1.69 5.51 -10.61
C GLY A 127 -2.98 4.89 -10.13
N GLN A 128 -3.04 4.48 -8.86
CA GLN A 128 -4.25 3.88 -8.29
C GLN A 128 -5.38 4.90 -8.17
N ILE A 129 -5.05 6.12 -7.77
CA ILE A 129 -6.06 7.19 -7.69
C ILE A 129 -6.62 7.49 -9.08
N LEU A 130 -5.75 7.55 -10.08
CA LEU A 130 -6.17 7.77 -11.45
C LEU A 130 -7.10 6.67 -11.95
N ASP A 131 -6.79 5.41 -11.62
CA ASP A 131 -7.63 4.28 -12.00
C ASP A 131 -9.00 4.35 -11.31
N LEU A 132 -9.04 4.71 -10.04
CA LEU A 132 -10.29 4.88 -9.31
C LEU A 132 -11.12 6.02 -9.90
N GLU A 133 -10.46 7.11 -10.29
CA GLU A 133 -11.14 8.25 -10.90
C GLU A 133 -11.80 7.84 -12.21
N ARG A 134 -11.10 7.09 -13.05
CA ARG A 134 -11.64 6.59 -14.30
C ARG A 134 -12.80 5.62 -14.07
N PHE A 135 -12.65 4.74 -13.11
CA PHE A 135 -13.68 3.77 -12.76
C PHE A 135 -14.93 4.48 -12.24
N GLY A 136 -14.75 5.50 -11.38
CA GLY A 136 -15.84 6.28 -10.84
C GLY A 136 -16.63 7.00 -11.93
N VAL A 137 -15.94 7.61 -12.89
CA VAL A 137 -16.58 8.28 -14.01
C VAL A 137 -17.38 7.29 -14.85
N ALA A 138 -16.79 6.13 -15.16
CA ALA A 138 -17.47 5.10 -15.93
C ALA A 138 -18.72 4.59 -15.22
N LYS A 139 -18.63 4.38 -13.91
CA LYS A 139 -19.74 3.90 -13.10
C LYS A 139 -20.87 4.92 -13.04
N GLU A 140 -20.52 6.19 -12.86
CA GLU A 140 -21.51 7.26 -12.79
C GLU A 140 -22.16 7.53 -14.15
N GLY A 141 -21.34 7.52 -15.21
CA GLY A 141 -21.79 7.82 -16.55
C GLY A 141 -22.48 6.66 -17.25
N GLY A 142 -22.33 5.44 -16.74
CA GLY A 142 -22.88 4.25 -17.40
C GLY A 142 -22.21 3.92 -18.71
N GLU A 143 -21.10 4.55 -19.00
CA GLU A 143 -20.37 4.41 -20.27
C GLU A 143 -19.17 3.49 -20.13
N ILE A 144 -19.41 2.29 -19.68
CA ILE A 144 -18.34 1.32 -19.44
C ILE A 144 -17.60 0.99 -20.73
N SER A 145 -18.33 0.95 -21.83
CA SER A 145 -17.72 0.64 -23.13
C SER A 145 -16.64 1.64 -23.51
N ALA A 146 -16.75 2.89 -23.09
CA ALA A 146 -15.76 3.91 -23.40
C ALA A 146 -14.40 3.59 -22.77
N LEU A 147 -14.39 2.95 -21.62
CA LEU A 147 -13.15 2.51 -20.98
C LEU A 147 -12.61 1.25 -21.64
N ASN A 148 -13.50 0.36 -22.01
CA ASN A 148 -13.11 -0.94 -22.56
C ASN A 148 -12.50 -0.82 -23.94
N SER A 149 -12.77 0.23 -24.62
CA SER A 149 -12.22 0.44 -25.97
C SER A 149 -10.73 0.80 -25.97
N ASN A 150 -10.17 1.01 -24.81
CA ASN A 150 -8.76 1.36 -24.68
C ASN A 150 -7.84 0.15 -24.67
#